data_ef88db740a67c583e970020c284e2eb7
#
_entry.id   ef88db740a67c583e970020c284e2eb7
#
_cell.length_a   1.000
_cell.length_b   1.000
_cell.length_c   1.000
_cell.angle_alpha   90.00
_cell.angle_beta   90.00
_cell.angle_gamma   90.00
#
_symmetry.space_group_name_H-M   'P 1'
#
loop_
_entity.id
_entity.type
_entity.pdbx_description
1 polymer ?
#
loop_
_entity_poly.entity_id
_entity_poly.type
_entity_poly.pdbx_seq_one_letter_code
_entity_poly.pdbx_strand_id
1 'polypeptide(L)'
;MDISNKILSDITVFMKYAKHMEDKNRRENWKELVGRNKEMHRKKYTMLNGEIDAAYKYVEDRKVLPSMRSMQFAGKPIEISPNRIYNCGYLPVDDWRAFSEILFLLLGGTGVGFSVQKHHVEKLPEIRKPRADRKRRFLVGDSIEGWADAVKVLMRSYFEGTSTIEFDFSDIRHKGAKLVTSGGKAPGPEPLKTCIRQIKGILNEKKDGDQLEPIEVHDVVCHIADAVLAGGIRRAALISLFSADDKEMIACKTGNWWEKNPQRARANNSAALVRHRIRKKFFKELWERIQLSNSGEPGIYFTNDKDWGTNPCCEIALRPFQFCNLCEVNVSDVESQEDLNERVRAASFLGTLQAGYTQFHYLRSVWQRTTEREALVGVSMTGVGSGKVQDLDLEEAAQIAVEENKKVSRTHWDPISGTSDNY
;
A
#
# COMPACT_ATOMS: atom_id res chain seq x y z
N MET A 1 -3.83 -30.67 7.96
CA MET A 1 -3.52 -30.03 6.62
C MET A 1 -3.11 -31.16 5.67
N ASP A 2 -3.76 -31.27 4.52
CA ASP A 2 -3.39 -32.25 3.48
C ASP A 2 -1.94 -32.05 3.01
N ILE A 3 -1.26 -33.14 2.65
CA ILE A 3 0.14 -33.12 2.21
C ILE A 3 0.34 -32.16 1.02
N SER A 4 -0.59 -32.14 0.08
CA SER A 4 -0.55 -31.25 -1.09
C SER A 4 -0.59 -29.78 -0.69
N ASN A 5 -1.44 -29.41 0.26
CA ASN A 5 -1.54 -28.05 0.79
C ASN A 5 -0.30 -27.66 1.58
N LYS A 6 0.32 -28.60 2.30
CA LYS A 6 1.60 -28.35 2.99
C LYS A 6 2.71 -28.06 2.03
N ILE A 7 2.86 -28.86 0.97
CA ILE A 7 3.88 -28.67 -0.07
C ILE A 7 3.69 -27.31 -0.76
N LEU A 8 2.46 -26.97 -1.15
CA LEU A 8 2.14 -25.68 -1.79
C LEU A 8 2.48 -24.50 -0.87
N SER A 9 2.14 -24.63 0.42
CA SER A 9 2.48 -23.62 1.44
C SER A 9 3.99 -23.45 1.57
N ASP A 10 4.74 -24.53 1.64
CA ASP A 10 6.20 -24.48 1.79
C ASP A 10 6.87 -23.88 0.53
N ILE A 11 6.39 -24.22 -0.67
CA ILE A 11 6.83 -23.59 -1.92
C ILE A 11 6.55 -22.09 -1.91
N THR A 12 5.35 -21.69 -1.48
CA THR A 12 4.94 -20.28 -1.41
C THR A 12 5.81 -19.50 -0.43
N VAL A 13 6.06 -20.06 0.76
CA VAL A 13 6.96 -19.47 1.77
C VAL A 13 8.36 -19.28 1.20
N PHE A 14 8.91 -20.34 0.60
CA PHE A 14 10.25 -20.30 0.01
C PHE A 14 10.38 -19.25 -1.11
N MET A 15 9.40 -19.19 -2.01
CA MET A 15 9.46 -18.29 -3.17
C MET A 15 9.19 -16.82 -2.84
N LYS A 16 8.32 -16.54 -1.87
CA LYS A 16 7.77 -15.19 -1.65
C LYS A 16 8.25 -14.50 -0.38
N TYR A 17 8.57 -15.25 0.67
CA TYR A 17 8.81 -14.70 2.00
C TYR A 17 10.20 -14.98 2.56
N ALA A 18 10.76 -16.15 2.27
CA ALA A 18 12.02 -16.60 2.81
C ALA A 18 13.20 -15.76 2.29
N LYS A 19 13.99 -15.19 3.22
CA LYS A 19 15.24 -14.49 2.90
C LYS A 19 16.38 -15.47 2.67
N HIS A 20 17.35 -15.06 1.87
CA HIS A 20 18.59 -15.81 1.72
C HIS A 20 19.48 -15.61 2.96
N MET A 21 19.94 -16.70 3.54
CA MET A 21 20.88 -16.73 4.66
C MET A 21 22.28 -17.03 4.09
N GLU A 22 23.16 -16.03 4.17
CA GLU A 22 24.51 -16.14 3.59
C GLU A 22 25.37 -17.18 4.31
N ASP A 23 25.23 -17.26 5.65
CA ASP A 23 25.94 -18.23 6.51
C ASP A 23 25.58 -19.70 6.21
N LYS A 24 24.36 -19.94 5.74
CA LYS A 24 23.83 -21.28 5.42
C LYS A 24 23.72 -21.54 3.92
N ASN A 25 24.00 -20.54 3.09
CA ASN A 25 23.86 -20.57 1.62
C ASN A 25 22.51 -21.15 1.13
N ARG A 26 21.43 -20.87 1.84
CA ARG A 26 20.06 -21.26 1.51
C ARG A 26 19.07 -20.21 1.96
N ARG A 27 17.83 -20.36 1.54
CA ARG A 27 16.73 -19.52 2.08
C ARG A 27 16.27 -20.04 3.44
N GLU A 28 15.65 -19.13 4.20
CA GLU A 28 14.96 -19.43 5.46
C GLU A 28 13.92 -20.54 5.26
N ASN A 29 13.77 -21.41 6.26
CA ASN A 29 12.59 -22.25 6.40
C ASN A 29 11.49 -21.49 7.17
N TRP A 30 10.29 -22.11 7.33
CA TRP A 30 9.15 -21.50 8.02
C TRP A 30 9.51 -21.03 9.42
N LYS A 31 10.17 -21.88 10.21
CA LYS A 31 10.53 -21.58 11.60
C LYS A 31 11.51 -20.42 11.73
N GLU A 32 12.50 -20.36 10.84
CA GLU A 32 13.47 -19.25 10.78
C GLU A 32 12.80 -17.94 10.37
N LEU A 33 11.89 -17.97 9.40
CA LEU A 33 11.12 -16.83 8.96
C LEU A 33 10.21 -16.28 10.08
N VAL A 34 9.47 -17.16 10.76
CA VAL A 34 8.64 -16.80 11.91
C VAL A 34 9.50 -16.25 13.06
N GLY A 35 10.63 -16.89 13.34
CA GLY A 35 11.60 -16.43 14.34
C GLY A 35 12.12 -15.02 14.07
N ARG A 36 12.44 -14.68 12.81
CA ARG A 36 12.86 -13.33 12.41
C ARG A 36 11.76 -12.30 12.64
N ASN A 37 10.51 -12.65 12.34
CA ASN A 37 9.37 -11.76 12.56
C ASN A 37 9.10 -11.56 14.06
N LYS A 38 9.13 -12.63 14.84
CA LYS A 38 9.00 -12.61 16.29
C LYS A 38 10.07 -11.71 16.95
N GLU A 39 11.32 -11.91 16.58
CA GLU A 39 12.44 -11.17 17.17
C GLU A 39 12.38 -9.66 16.90
N MET A 40 11.88 -9.26 15.73
CA MET A 40 11.63 -7.84 15.43
C MET A 40 10.65 -7.22 16.43
N HIS A 41 9.56 -7.90 16.77
CA HIS A 41 8.59 -7.41 17.75
C HIS A 41 9.15 -7.44 19.17
N ARG A 42 9.85 -8.49 19.57
CA ARG A 42 10.50 -8.59 20.89
C ARG A 42 11.49 -7.46 21.13
N LYS A 43 12.25 -7.09 20.10
CA LYS A 43 13.21 -6.00 20.15
C LYS A 43 12.56 -4.62 20.37
N LYS A 44 11.37 -4.41 19.78
CA LYS A 44 10.61 -3.17 19.92
C LYS A 44 9.80 -3.13 21.23
N TYR A 45 9.22 -4.24 21.63
CA TYR A 45 8.29 -4.36 22.75
C TYR A 45 8.82 -5.28 23.84
N THR A 46 9.95 -4.92 24.42
CA THR A 46 10.68 -5.76 25.38
C THR A 46 9.87 -6.19 26.61
N MET A 47 8.88 -5.37 27.02
CA MET A 47 8.00 -5.63 28.16
C MET A 47 6.97 -6.73 27.88
N LEU A 48 6.76 -7.11 26.62
CA LEU A 48 5.74 -8.08 26.18
C LEU A 48 6.34 -9.39 25.66
N ASN A 49 7.56 -9.69 25.99
CA ASN A 49 8.23 -10.88 25.46
C ASN A 49 7.45 -12.18 25.74
N GLY A 50 6.81 -12.30 26.90
CA GLY A 50 6.01 -13.47 27.25
C GLY A 50 4.77 -13.63 26.37
N GLU A 51 4.02 -12.56 26.19
CA GLU A 51 2.82 -12.51 25.33
C GLU A 51 3.17 -12.71 23.87
N ILE A 52 4.28 -12.10 23.41
CA ILE A 52 4.81 -12.31 22.06
C ILE A 52 5.12 -13.78 21.83
N ASP A 53 5.82 -14.43 22.77
CA ASP A 53 6.17 -15.85 22.64
C ASP A 53 4.92 -16.74 22.61
N ALA A 54 3.89 -16.41 23.40
CA ALA A 54 2.62 -17.13 23.39
C ALA A 54 1.86 -16.98 22.06
N ALA A 55 1.73 -15.74 21.55
CA ALA A 55 1.06 -15.47 20.26
C ALA A 55 1.80 -16.13 19.08
N TYR A 56 3.13 -16.14 19.09
CA TYR A 56 3.90 -16.74 18.02
C TYR A 56 3.85 -18.27 17.95
N LYS A 57 3.37 -18.97 18.98
CA LYS A 57 3.05 -20.42 18.88
C LYS A 57 1.94 -20.64 17.84
N TYR A 58 0.92 -19.79 17.84
CA TYR A 58 -0.15 -19.86 16.82
C TYR A 58 0.37 -19.54 15.41
N VAL A 59 1.38 -18.67 15.29
CA VAL A 59 2.02 -18.38 13.99
C VAL A 59 2.86 -19.57 13.52
N GLU A 60 3.66 -20.17 14.40
CA GLU A 60 4.47 -21.36 14.10
C GLU A 60 3.58 -22.52 13.60
N ASP A 61 2.40 -22.67 14.20
CA ASP A 61 1.40 -23.69 13.86
C ASP A 61 0.51 -23.31 12.66
N ARG A 62 0.72 -22.13 12.04
CA ARG A 62 -0.07 -21.60 10.91
C ARG A 62 -1.56 -21.41 11.22
N LYS A 63 -1.89 -21.23 12.47
CA LYS A 63 -3.25 -20.92 12.96
C LYS A 63 -3.56 -19.43 12.85
N VAL A 64 -2.52 -18.60 12.96
CA VAL A 64 -2.57 -17.14 12.81
C VAL A 64 -1.41 -16.69 11.94
N LEU A 65 -1.63 -15.66 11.14
CA LEU A 65 -0.57 -15.01 10.36
C LEU A 65 -0.56 -13.50 10.64
N PRO A 66 0.61 -12.93 10.97
CA PRO A 66 0.81 -11.49 10.91
C PRO A 66 0.64 -10.97 9.48
N SER A 67 0.63 -9.67 9.30
CA SER A 67 0.60 -9.05 7.98
C SER A 67 1.60 -9.72 7.04
N MET A 68 1.15 -9.99 5.82
CA MET A 68 2.00 -10.58 4.77
C MET A 68 3.29 -9.77 4.59
N ARG A 69 3.23 -8.46 4.68
CA ARG A 69 4.39 -7.57 4.57
C ARG A 69 5.29 -7.63 5.80
N SER A 70 4.70 -7.76 6.99
CA SER A 70 5.44 -8.02 8.22
C SER A 70 6.29 -9.29 8.08
N MET A 71 5.70 -10.38 7.63
CA MET A 71 6.41 -11.64 7.40
C MET A 71 7.51 -11.51 6.34
N GLN A 72 7.26 -10.78 5.26
CA GLN A 72 8.21 -10.60 4.16
C GLN A 72 9.42 -9.73 4.55
N PHE A 73 9.17 -8.60 5.23
CA PHE A 73 10.17 -7.55 5.44
C PHE A 73 10.69 -7.44 6.87
N ALA A 74 10.23 -8.27 7.81
CA ALA A 74 10.65 -8.22 9.21
C ALA A 74 12.17 -8.09 9.39
N GLY A 75 12.57 -7.42 10.46
CA GLY A 75 13.94 -7.04 10.79
C GLY A 75 14.33 -5.72 10.13
N LYS A 76 15.59 -5.60 9.76
CA LYS A 76 16.19 -4.34 9.27
C LYS A 76 15.37 -3.54 8.25
N PRO A 77 14.68 -4.14 7.24
CA PRO A 77 13.87 -3.37 6.30
C PRO A 77 12.70 -2.61 6.94
N ILE A 78 12.01 -3.20 7.93
CA ILE A 78 10.93 -2.53 8.68
C ILE A 78 11.50 -1.60 9.75
N GLU A 79 12.60 -1.95 10.39
CA GLU A 79 13.28 -1.09 11.37
C GLU A 79 13.74 0.24 10.76
N ILE A 80 14.19 0.22 9.50
CA ILE A 80 14.59 1.42 8.75
C ILE A 80 13.39 2.17 8.17
N SER A 81 12.40 1.43 7.64
CA SER A 81 11.25 2.00 6.92
C SER A 81 9.96 1.31 7.37
N PRO A 82 9.39 1.75 8.52
CA PRO A 82 8.24 1.09 9.17
C PRO A 82 6.99 0.96 8.32
N ASN A 83 6.77 1.86 7.35
CA ASN A 83 5.66 1.74 6.41
C ASN A 83 5.63 0.39 5.67
N ARG A 84 6.75 -0.33 5.59
CA ARG A 84 6.84 -1.65 4.96
C ARG A 84 6.12 -2.76 5.70
N ILE A 85 5.64 -2.52 6.92
CA ILE A 85 4.83 -3.49 7.66
C ILE A 85 3.39 -3.54 7.13
N TYR A 86 2.94 -2.45 6.50
CA TYR A 86 1.57 -2.30 6.00
C TYR A 86 1.44 -2.81 4.56
N ASN A 87 0.34 -3.52 4.28
CA ASN A 87 0.07 -4.06 2.96
C ASN A 87 -0.35 -2.98 1.96
N CYS A 88 -1.20 -2.07 2.39
CA CYS A 88 -1.81 -1.05 1.54
C CYS A 88 -1.95 0.29 2.26
N GLY A 89 -2.10 1.36 1.47
CA GLY A 89 -2.43 2.69 1.95
C GLY A 89 -3.27 3.45 0.94
N TYR A 90 -3.86 4.57 1.37
CA TYR A 90 -4.65 5.45 0.52
C TYR A 90 -4.24 6.90 0.70
N LEU A 91 -4.20 7.65 -0.41
CA LEU A 91 -4.02 9.11 -0.41
C LEU A 91 -4.78 9.80 -1.54
N PRO A 92 -5.32 11.02 -1.32
CA PRO A 92 -5.72 11.89 -2.40
C PRO A 92 -4.49 12.49 -3.10
N VAL A 93 -4.58 12.73 -4.42
CA VAL A 93 -3.56 13.50 -5.14
C VAL A 93 -3.98 14.97 -5.10
N ASP A 94 -3.76 15.59 -3.96
CA ASP A 94 -4.12 16.97 -3.64
C ASP A 94 -2.90 17.89 -3.39
N ASP A 95 -1.71 17.32 -3.55
CA ASP A 95 -0.42 17.98 -3.38
C ASP A 95 0.59 17.30 -4.30
N TRP A 96 1.45 18.06 -4.95
CA TRP A 96 2.43 17.52 -5.89
C TRP A 96 3.42 16.51 -5.26
N ARG A 97 3.60 16.54 -3.94
CA ARG A 97 4.42 15.54 -3.22
C ARG A 97 3.80 14.15 -3.21
N ALA A 98 2.49 14.03 -3.45
CA ALA A 98 1.80 12.75 -3.53
C ALA A 98 2.42 11.81 -4.57
N PHE A 99 2.89 12.32 -5.70
CA PHE A 99 3.50 11.51 -6.75
C PHE A 99 4.77 10.80 -6.27
N SER A 100 5.63 11.49 -5.51
CA SER A 100 6.83 10.88 -4.93
C SER A 100 6.50 9.92 -3.79
N GLU A 101 5.48 10.20 -2.98
CA GLU A 101 5.00 9.31 -1.93
C GLU A 101 4.44 8.01 -2.53
N ILE A 102 3.69 8.09 -3.63
CA ILE A 102 3.18 6.90 -4.34
C ILE A 102 4.34 6.03 -4.84
N LEU A 103 5.35 6.62 -5.48
CA LEU A 103 6.53 5.85 -5.93
C LEU A 103 7.25 5.20 -4.76
N PHE A 104 7.48 5.93 -3.67
CA PHE A 104 8.12 5.42 -2.46
C PHE A 104 7.36 4.24 -1.86
N LEU A 105 6.03 4.36 -1.73
CA LEU A 105 5.16 3.31 -1.19
C LEU A 105 5.17 2.06 -2.08
N LEU A 106 5.01 2.22 -3.39
CA LEU A 106 5.02 1.11 -4.34
C LEU A 106 6.38 0.39 -4.35
N LEU A 107 7.49 1.12 -4.35
CA LEU A 107 8.84 0.54 -4.24
C LEU A 107 9.05 -0.12 -2.87
N GLY A 108 8.43 0.40 -1.81
CA GLY A 108 8.35 -0.22 -0.48
C GLY A 108 7.57 -1.53 -0.45
N GLY A 109 6.74 -1.79 -1.47
CA GLY A 109 5.90 -2.97 -1.57
C GLY A 109 4.47 -2.76 -1.07
N THR A 110 4.09 -1.53 -0.69
CA THR A 110 2.74 -1.16 -0.28
C THR A 110 1.86 -0.97 -1.50
N GLY A 111 0.68 -1.58 -1.53
CA GLY A 111 -0.35 -1.28 -2.52
C GLY A 111 -0.98 0.09 -2.25
N VAL A 112 -1.31 0.85 -3.30
CA VAL A 112 -1.77 2.23 -3.14
C VAL A 112 -3.13 2.44 -3.78
N GLY A 113 -4.12 2.81 -2.96
CA GLY A 113 -5.31 3.50 -3.43
C GLY A 113 -5.03 4.99 -3.56
N PHE A 114 -5.44 5.60 -4.65
CA PHE A 114 -5.28 7.03 -4.82
C PHE A 114 -6.54 7.67 -5.43
N SER A 115 -6.76 8.93 -5.11
CA SER A 115 -7.93 9.65 -5.64
C SER A 115 -7.51 10.76 -6.58
N VAL A 116 -8.09 10.73 -7.77
CA VAL A 116 -8.06 11.80 -8.77
C VAL A 116 -9.43 12.46 -8.91
N GLN A 117 -10.26 12.42 -7.86
CA GLN A 117 -11.51 13.16 -7.85
C GLN A 117 -11.24 14.65 -8.06
N LYS A 118 -12.10 15.33 -8.80
CA LYS A 118 -11.93 16.75 -9.18
C LYS A 118 -11.56 17.63 -7.99
N HIS A 119 -12.29 17.53 -6.87
CA HIS A 119 -12.04 18.33 -5.67
C HIS A 119 -10.70 18.05 -4.97
N HIS A 120 -10.01 16.96 -5.30
CA HIS A 120 -8.65 16.71 -4.88
C HIS A 120 -7.65 17.31 -5.87
N VAL A 121 -7.83 17.02 -7.15
CA VAL A 121 -6.90 17.49 -8.21
C VAL A 121 -6.91 19.02 -8.30
N GLU A 122 -8.04 19.68 -8.12
CA GLU A 122 -8.18 21.14 -8.07
C GLU A 122 -7.33 21.82 -6.97
N LYS A 123 -6.86 21.07 -5.97
CA LYS A 123 -5.93 21.58 -4.95
C LYS A 123 -4.46 21.59 -5.40
N LEU A 124 -4.14 20.89 -6.49
CA LEU A 124 -2.80 20.98 -7.07
C LEU A 124 -2.55 22.42 -7.54
N PRO A 125 -1.32 22.95 -7.33
CA PRO A 125 -0.97 24.25 -7.90
C PRO A 125 -1.03 24.23 -9.41
N GLU A 126 -1.19 25.43 -10.00
CA GLU A 126 -1.00 25.64 -11.43
C GLU A 126 0.41 25.27 -11.87
N ILE A 127 0.54 24.82 -13.10
CA ILE A 127 1.84 24.55 -13.72
C ILE A 127 2.60 25.86 -13.92
N ARG A 128 3.85 25.83 -13.51
CA ARG A 128 4.86 26.87 -13.76
C ARG A 128 6.08 26.20 -14.36
N LYS A 129 6.23 26.34 -15.69
CA LYS A 129 7.31 25.64 -16.38
C LYS A 129 8.67 25.97 -15.79
N PRO A 130 9.58 24.98 -15.72
CA PRO A 130 10.94 25.20 -15.26
C PRO A 130 11.67 26.23 -16.12
N ARG A 131 12.48 27.04 -15.50
CA ARG A 131 13.26 28.06 -16.17
C ARG A 131 14.33 27.44 -17.09
N ALA A 132 14.25 27.69 -18.37
CA ALA A 132 15.16 27.13 -19.36
C ALA A 132 16.60 27.69 -19.23
N ASP A 133 16.72 28.94 -18.73
CA ASP A 133 17.99 29.64 -18.48
C ASP A 133 18.74 29.13 -17.23
N ARG A 134 18.08 28.33 -16.40
CA ARG A 134 18.65 27.74 -15.18
C ARG A 134 18.60 26.23 -15.25
N LYS A 135 19.76 25.60 -15.37
CA LYS A 135 19.91 24.15 -15.34
C LYS A 135 20.50 23.70 -13.99
N ARG A 136 19.98 22.60 -13.48
CA ARG A 136 20.48 21.97 -12.25
C ARG A 136 20.67 20.48 -12.50
N ARG A 137 21.87 19.99 -12.31
CA ARG A 137 22.14 18.54 -12.28
C ARG A 137 21.62 17.94 -11.00
N PHE A 138 20.93 16.81 -11.11
CA PHE A 138 20.42 16.03 -9.98
C PHE A 138 20.91 14.58 -10.11
N LEU A 139 21.82 14.19 -9.22
CA LEU A 139 22.31 12.83 -9.12
C LEU A 139 21.27 11.98 -8.40
N VAL A 140 20.78 10.92 -9.06
CA VAL A 140 19.75 10.04 -8.54
C VAL A 140 20.40 8.93 -7.73
N GLY A 141 20.13 8.90 -6.42
CA GLY A 141 20.65 7.86 -5.54
C GLY A 141 20.10 6.45 -5.83
N ASP A 142 20.91 5.43 -5.60
CA ASP A 142 20.56 4.01 -5.79
C ASP A 142 19.77 3.45 -4.59
N SER A 143 18.64 4.08 -4.30
CA SER A 143 17.72 3.72 -3.20
C SER A 143 16.27 3.99 -3.59
N ILE A 144 15.33 3.48 -2.79
CA ILE A 144 13.89 3.76 -2.94
C ILE A 144 13.64 5.27 -2.79
N GLU A 145 14.29 5.89 -1.82
CA GLU A 145 14.23 7.32 -1.55
C GLU A 145 14.80 8.12 -2.74
N GLY A 146 15.95 7.71 -3.27
CA GLY A 146 16.58 8.37 -4.42
C GLY A 146 15.71 8.37 -5.68
N TRP A 147 15.02 7.25 -5.94
CA TRP A 147 14.05 7.16 -7.04
C TRP A 147 12.84 8.07 -6.81
N ALA A 148 12.29 8.05 -5.59
CA ALA A 148 11.17 8.91 -5.22
C ALA A 148 11.55 10.40 -5.24
N ASP A 149 12.76 10.75 -4.81
CA ASP A 149 13.27 12.11 -4.89
C ASP A 149 13.45 12.61 -6.33
N ALA A 150 13.81 11.73 -7.27
CA ALA A 150 13.86 12.10 -8.69
C ALA A 150 12.49 12.58 -9.20
N VAL A 151 11.41 11.86 -8.87
CA VAL A 151 10.04 12.30 -9.18
C VAL A 151 9.69 13.58 -8.41
N LYS A 152 10.02 13.65 -7.13
CA LYS A 152 9.76 14.83 -6.29
C LYS A 152 10.40 16.10 -6.85
N VAL A 153 11.66 16.03 -7.23
CA VAL A 153 12.41 17.16 -7.80
C VAL A 153 11.85 17.55 -9.18
N LEU A 154 11.44 16.57 -9.99
CA LEU A 154 10.77 16.83 -11.26
C LEU A 154 9.45 17.60 -11.02
N MET A 155 8.55 17.08 -10.18
CA MET A 155 7.27 17.73 -9.90
C MET A 155 7.48 19.13 -9.32
N ARG A 156 8.38 19.27 -8.38
CA ARG A 156 8.72 20.58 -7.81
C ARG A 156 9.14 21.58 -8.88
N SER A 157 9.94 21.14 -9.87
CA SER A 157 10.41 22.05 -10.93
C SER A 157 9.28 22.62 -11.77
N TYR A 158 8.21 21.85 -12.00
CA TYR A 158 7.05 22.27 -12.79
C TYR A 158 5.95 22.96 -11.97
N PHE A 159 5.82 22.68 -10.69
CA PHE A 159 4.81 23.34 -9.85
C PHE A 159 5.33 24.63 -9.18
N GLU A 160 6.63 24.73 -8.97
CA GLU A 160 7.24 25.94 -8.36
C GLU A 160 8.00 26.81 -9.38
N GLY A 161 8.08 26.43 -10.66
CA GLY A 161 8.76 27.20 -11.70
C GLY A 161 10.26 27.37 -11.43
N THR A 162 10.93 26.33 -10.91
CA THR A 162 12.35 26.38 -10.56
C THR A 162 13.25 26.07 -11.75
N SER A 163 14.44 25.54 -11.53
CA SER A 163 15.41 25.20 -12.58
C SER A 163 14.96 23.99 -13.39
N THR A 164 15.34 23.94 -14.66
CA THR A 164 15.27 22.72 -15.48
C THR A 164 16.23 21.68 -14.90
N ILE A 165 15.71 20.46 -14.64
CA ILE A 165 16.50 19.39 -14.02
C ILE A 165 17.12 18.48 -15.08
N GLU A 166 18.44 18.34 -15.00
CA GLU A 166 19.22 17.36 -15.76
C GLU A 166 19.52 16.16 -14.82
N PHE A 167 18.83 15.05 -15.04
CA PHE A 167 18.99 13.87 -14.18
C PHE A 167 20.24 13.08 -14.56
N ASP A 168 21.03 12.76 -13.55
CA ASP A 168 22.18 11.87 -13.65
C ASP A 168 21.87 10.56 -12.92
N PHE A 169 21.90 9.46 -13.64
CA PHE A 169 21.56 8.12 -13.16
C PHE A 169 22.80 7.22 -12.94
N SER A 170 23.98 7.81 -12.92
CA SER A 170 25.25 7.05 -12.87
C SER A 170 25.42 6.22 -11.60
N ASP A 171 24.83 6.66 -10.48
CA ASP A 171 24.89 5.94 -9.21
C ASP A 171 23.96 4.73 -9.16
N ILE A 172 22.94 4.65 -10.03
CA ILE A 172 22.02 3.52 -10.03
C ILE A 172 22.74 2.28 -10.55
N ARG A 173 22.72 1.22 -9.72
CA ARG A 173 23.31 -0.08 -10.09
C ARG A 173 22.75 -0.60 -11.41
N HIS A 174 23.61 -1.31 -12.14
CA HIS A 174 23.27 -1.88 -13.44
C HIS A 174 22.18 -2.97 -13.33
N LYS A 175 21.48 -3.20 -14.43
CA LYS A 175 20.48 -4.26 -14.56
C LYS A 175 21.13 -5.62 -14.24
N GLY A 176 20.46 -6.41 -13.40
CA GLY A 176 20.91 -7.73 -13.00
C GLY A 176 21.71 -7.77 -11.71
N ALA A 177 22.16 -6.64 -11.14
CA ALA A 177 22.81 -6.60 -9.84
C ALA A 177 21.91 -7.18 -8.73
N LYS A 178 22.51 -7.88 -7.76
CA LYS A 178 21.77 -8.51 -6.64
C LYS A 178 21.17 -7.45 -5.71
N LEU A 179 19.90 -7.61 -5.33
CA LEU A 179 19.24 -6.79 -4.34
C LEU A 179 19.31 -7.44 -2.96
N VAL A 180 20.05 -6.81 -2.04
CA VAL A 180 20.32 -7.37 -0.70
C VAL A 180 19.08 -7.35 0.20
N THR A 181 18.28 -6.27 0.15
CA THR A 181 17.16 -6.06 1.10
C THR A 181 15.87 -6.78 0.72
N SER A 182 15.59 -6.93 -0.57
CA SER A 182 14.33 -7.51 -1.08
C SER A 182 14.52 -8.85 -1.80
N GLY A 183 15.76 -9.25 -2.02
CA GLY A 183 16.08 -10.37 -2.90
C GLY A 183 15.80 -10.05 -4.38
N GLY A 184 16.29 -10.88 -5.29
CA GLY A 184 16.14 -10.70 -6.73
C GLY A 184 17.20 -9.81 -7.37
N LYS A 185 16.93 -9.33 -8.60
CA LYS A 185 17.86 -8.57 -9.43
C LYS A 185 17.38 -7.15 -9.66
N ALA A 186 18.30 -6.20 -9.69
CA ALA A 186 18.03 -4.80 -9.99
C ALA A 186 17.54 -4.59 -11.43
N PRO A 187 16.61 -3.66 -11.67
CA PRO A 187 16.14 -3.34 -13.02
C PRO A 187 17.11 -2.47 -13.81
N GLY A 188 18.07 -1.83 -13.15
CA GLY A 188 18.89 -0.76 -13.71
C GLY A 188 18.14 0.58 -13.80
N PRO A 189 18.73 1.62 -14.38
CA PRO A 189 18.15 2.96 -14.41
C PRO A 189 17.03 3.18 -15.43
N GLU A 190 16.92 2.33 -16.46
CA GLU A 190 16.03 2.55 -17.62
C GLU A 190 14.55 2.71 -17.27
N PRO A 191 13.97 1.94 -16.32
CA PRO A 191 12.57 2.13 -15.95
C PRO A 191 12.30 3.54 -15.39
N LEU A 192 13.19 4.06 -14.54
CA LEU A 192 13.04 5.40 -13.98
C LEU A 192 13.26 6.48 -15.03
N LYS A 193 14.25 6.32 -15.93
CA LYS A 193 14.46 7.25 -17.05
C LYS A 193 13.22 7.36 -17.93
N THR A 194 12.60 6.22 -18.24
CA THR A 194 11.37 6.17 -19.04
C THR A 194 10.23 6.87 -18.31
N CYS A 195 10.02 6.58 -17.02
CA CYS A 195 9.03 7.24 -16.19
C CYS A 195 9.20 8.77 -16.19
N ILE A 196 10.40 9.25 -15.89
CA ILE A 196 10.74 10.69 -15.91
C ILE A 196 10.42 11.32 -17.27
N ARG A 197 10.76 10.65 -18.37
CA ARG A 197 10.49 11.13 -19.74
C ARG A 197 8.99 11.21 -20.01
N GLN A 198 8.20 10.21 -19.65
CA GLN A 198 6.75 10.19 -19.85
C GLN A 198 6.05 11.29 -19.02
N ILE A 199 6.42 11.42 -17.75
CA ILE A 199 5.88 12.49 -16.90
C ILE A 199 6.23 13.88 -17.48
N LYS A 200 7.48 14.09 -17.91
CA LYS A 200 7.87 15.33 -18.60
C LYS A 200 7.05 15.59 -19.86
N GLY A 201 6.70 14.54 -20.62
CA GLY A 201 5.83 14.66 -21.79
C GLY A 201 4.50 15.30 -21.41
N ILE A 202 3.78 14.73 -20.43
CA ILE A 202 2.49 15.25 -19.95
C ILE A 202 2.63 16.71 -19.46
N LEU A 203 3.63 16.99 -18.62
CA LEU A 203 3.83 18.33 -18.05
C LEU A 203 4.21 19.38 -19.11
N ASN A 204 4.92 19.00 -20.17
CA ASN A 204 5.34 19.91 -21.25
C ASN A 204 4.19 20.32 -22.17
N GLU A 205 3.12 19.51 -22.26
CA GLU A 205 1.92 19.85 -23.02
C GLU A 205 1.12 21.00 -22.37
N LYS A 206 1.28 21.21 -21.06
CA LYS A 206 0.63 22.29 -20.31
C LYS A 206 1.33 23.63 -20.56
N LYS A 207 0.59 24.72 -20.42
CA LYS A 207 1.10 26.10 -20.40
C LYS A 207 1.25 26.58 -18.95
N ASP A 208 2.00 27.66 -18.76
CA ASP A 208 2.03 28.34 -17.47
C ASP A 208 0.63 28.82 -17.08
N GLY A 209 0.21 28.51 -15.87
CA GLY A 209 -1.13 28.77 -15.35
C GLY A 209 -2.16 27.68 -15.60
N ASP A 210 -1.86 26.66 -16.40
CA ASP A 210 -2.75 25.51 -16.56
C ASP A 210 -2.73 24.64 -15.31
N GLN A 211 -3.83 23.95 -15.04
CA GLN A 211 -3.92 22.88 -14.04
C GLN A 211 -3.87 21.51 -14.72
N LEU A 212 -3.44 20.49 -13.96
CA LEU A 212 -3.56 19.11 -14.41
C LEU A 212 -5.00 18.64 -14.29
N GLU A 213 -5.45 17.94 -15.33
CA GLU A 213 -6.75 17.26 -15.31
C GLU A 213 -6.68 15.90 -14.59
N PRO A 214 -7.78 15.37 -14.04
CA PRO A 214 -7.81 14.07 -13.39
C PRO A 214 -7.19 12.94 -14.20
N ILE A 215 -7.42 12.90 -15.50
CA ILE A 215 -6.88 11.88 -16.40
C ILE A 215 -5.34 12.01 -16.54
N GLU A 216 -4.81 13.21 -16.57
CA GLU A 216 -3.36 13.46 -16.65
C GLU A 216 -2.68 13.04 -15.34
N VAL A 217 -3.28 13.35 -14.20
CA VAL A 217 -2.82 12.90 -12.87
C VAL A 217 -2.83 11.38 -12.79
N HIS A 218 -3.90 10.74 -13.26
CA HIS A 218 -4.02 9.29 -13.35
C HIS A 218 -2.89 8.69 -14.20
N ASP A 219 -2.65 9.23 -15.39
CA ASP A 219 -1.61 8.73 -16.30
C ASP A 219 -0.21 8.90 -15.71
N VAL A 220 0.08 10.00 -15.02
CA VAL A 220 1.34 10.19 -14.28
C VAL A 220 1.55 9.08 -13.23
N VAL A 221 0.53 8.77 -12.43
CA VAL A 221 0.61 7.70 -11.42
C VAL A 221 0.79 6.34 -12.08
N CYS A 222 0.14 6.08 -13.21
CA CYS A 222 0.33 4.84 -13.98
C CYS A 222 1.75 4.70 -14.52
N HIS A 223 2.38 5.77 -15.02
CA HIS A 223 3.79 5.76 -15.44
C HIS A 223 4.75 5.53 -14.26
N ILE A 224 4.44 6.03 -13.08
CA ILE A 224 5.17 5.72 -11.85
C ILE A 224 5.11 4.22 -11.54
N ALA A 225 3.93 3.61 -11.67
CA ALA A 225 3.76 2.18 -11.46
C ALA A 225 4.50 1.32 -12.50
N ASP A 226 4.60 1.77 -13.74
CA ASP A 226 5.41 1.10 -14.78
C ASP A 226 6.88 1.00 -14.38
N ALA A 227 7.45 2.05 -13.79
CA ALA A 227 8.83 2.02 -13.31
C ALA A 227 9.04 0.99 -12.21
N VAL A 228 8.05 0.79 -11.33
CA VAL A 228 8.11 -0.22 -10.26
C VAL A 228 8.03 -1.63 -10.81
N LEU A 229 7.16 -1.88 -11.79
CA LEU A 229 6.94 -3.21 -12.38
C LEU A 229 8.10 -3.69 -13.25
N ALA A 230 8.70 -2.80 -14.02
CA ALA A 230 9.83 -3.13 -14.88
C ALA A 230 11.01 -3.72 -14.10
N GLY A 231 11.04 -3.53 -12.78
CA GLY A 231 11.98 -4.16 -11.87
C GLY A 231 11.81 -5.67 -11.66
N GLY A 232 10.72 -6.26 -12.13
CA GLY A 232 10.47 -7.71 -12.09
C GLY A 232 10.29 -8.34 -10.71
N ILE A 233 10.50 -7.60 -9.63
CA ILE A 233 10.54 -8.11 -8.24
C ILE A 233 9.27 -7.76 -7.49
N ARG A 234 8.62 -6.68 -7.86
CA ARG A 234 7.45 -6.14 -7.15
C ARG A 234 6.27 -6.00 -8.10
N ARG A 235 5.10 -6.36 -7.61
CA ARG A 235 3.84 -6.06 -8.29
C ARG A 235 3.37 -4.70 -7.76
N ALA A 236 3.20 -3.72 -8.64
CA ALA A 236 2.45 -2.52 -8.31
C ALA A 236 0.97 -2.90 -8.23
N ALA A 237 0.32 -2.56 -7.12
CA ALA A 237 -1.12 -2.69 -6.97
C ALA A 237 -1.69 -1.29 -6.77
N LEU A 238 -2.54 -0.86 -7.68
CA LEU A 238 -3.15 0.47 -7.68
C LEU A 238 -4.66 0.38 -7.86
N ILE A 239 -5.38 1.26 -7.16
CA ILE A 239 -6.75 1.63 -7.51
C ILE A 239 -6.86 3.15 -7.60
N SER A 240 -7.46 3.63 -8.69
CA SER A 240 -7.76 5.04 -8.92
C SER A 240 -9.23 5.30 -8.65
N LEU A 241 -9.51 6.19 -7.69
CA LEU A 241 -10.85 6.69 -7.44
C LEU A 241 -11.03 8.03 -8.13
N PHE A 242 -12.11 8.17 -8.90
CA PHE A 242 -12.41 9.40 -9.64
C PHE A 242 -13.86 9.87 -9.44
N SER A 243 -14.14 11.12 -9.75
CA SER A 243 -15.49 11.70 -9.65
C SER A 243 -16.43 11.01 -10.63
N ALA A 244 -17.58 10.54 -10.16
CA ALA A 244 -18.52 9.75 -10.94
C ALA A 244 -19.09 10.48 -12.18
N ASP A 245 -19.00 11.81 -12.24
CA ASP A 245 -19.39 12.66 -13.37
C ASP A 245 -18.23 12.96 -14.33
N ASP A 246 -17.03 12.42 -14.07
CA ASP A 246 -15.86 12.62 -14.93
C ASP A 246 -15.94 11.73 -16.17
N LYS A 247 -16.30 12.35 -17.29
CA LYS A 247 -16.52 11.63 -18.57
C LYS A 247 -15.23 11.04 -19.14
N GLU A 248 -14.10 11.72 -18.96
CA GLU A 248 -12.79 11.25 -19.47
C GLU A 248 -12.31 10.05 -18.67
N MET A 249 -12.42 10.10 -17.35
CA MET A 249 -12.07 8.95 -16.50
C MET A 249 -13.01 7.76 -16.72
N ILE A 250 -14.31 7.98 -16.94
CA ILE A 250 -15.24 6.90 -17.28
C ILE A 250 -14.86 6.21 -18.59
N ALA A 251 -14.38 6.98 -19.58
CA ALA A 251 -14.04 6.48 -20.91
C ALA A 251 -12.55 6.08 -21.07
N CYS A 252 -11.72 6.27 -20.07
CA CYS A 252 -10.26 6.18 -20.21
C CYS A 252 -9.74 4.79 -20.59
N LYS A 253 -10.55 3.74 -20.39
CA LYS A 253 -10.27 2.36 -20.80
C LYS A 253 -11.34 1.82 -21.74
N THR A 254 -11.78 2.64 -22.70
CA THR A 254 -12.67 2.22 -23.79
C THR A 254 -11.96 2.22 -25.13
N GLY A 255 -12.49 1.49 -26.12
CA GLY A 255 -11.85 1.34 -27.43
C GLY A 255 -10.47 0.72 -27.34
N ASN A 256 -9.56 1.12 -28.21
CA ASN A 256 -8.19 0.57 -28.27
C ASN A 256 -7.24 1.27 -27.27
N TRP A 257 -7.67 1.47 -26.04
CA TRP A 257 -6.86 2.18 -25.02
C TRP A 257 -5.52 1.49 -24.73
N TRP A 258 -5.48 0.16 -24.81
CA TRP A 258 -4.26 -0.62 -24.53
C TRP A 258 -3.12 -0.36 -25.56
N GLU A 259 -3.45 0.11 -26.76
CA GLU A 259 -2.45 0.51 -27.75
C GLU A 259 -1.99 1.96 -27.54
N LYS A 260 -2.94 2.86 -27.23
CA LYS A 260 -2.67 4.31 -27.09
C LYS A 260 -2.15 4.69 -25.72
N ASN A 261 -2.66 4.06 -24.67
CA ASN A 261 -2.39 4.38 -23.27
C ASN A 261 -2.17 3.10 -22.44
N PRO A 262 -1.17 2.25 -22.78
CA PRO A 262 -0.96 0.95 -22.14
C PRO A 262 -0.64 1.07 -20.64
N GLN A 263 -0.11 2.21 -20.18
CA GLN A 263 0.13 2.49 -18.76
C GLN A 263 -1.14 2.39 -17.91
N ARG A 264 -2.32 2.68 -18.46
CA ARG A 264 -3.60 2.62 -17.73
C ARG A 264 -3.97 1.21 -17.24
N ALA A 265 -3.31 0.17 -17.78
CA ALA A 265 -3.43 -1.19 -17.26
C ALA A 265 -2.86 -1.37 -15.83
N ARG A 266 -2.16 -0.38 -15.29
CA ARG A 266 -1.51 -0.45 -13.96
C ARG A 266 -2.46 -0.18 -12.80
N ALA A 267 -3.60 0.44 -13.02
CA ALA A 267 -4.57 0.74 -11.98
C ALA A 267 -5.95 0.17 -12.32
N ASN A 268 -6.65 -0.38 -11.33
CA ASN A 268 -8.09 -0.52 -11.40
C ASN A 268 -8.72 0.87 -11.27
N ASN A 269 -9.77 1.16 -12.03
CA ASN A 269 -10.43 2.46 -12.01
C ASN A 269 -11.83 2.30 -11.44
N SER A 270 -12.19 3.10 -10.42
CA SER A 270 -13.51 3.07 -9.82
C SER A 270 -14.10 4.46 -9.65
N ALA A 271 -15.35 4.60 -10.09
CA ALA A 271 -16.13 5.80 -9.85
C ALA A 271 -16.56 5.85 -8.37
N ALA A 272 -16.20 6.92 -7.67
CA ALA A 272 -16.60 7.14 -6.28
C ALA A 272 -18.03 7.70 -6.23
N LEU A 273 -18.93 6.93 -5.64
CA LEU A 273 -20.35 7.27 -5.53
C LEU A 273 -20.72 7.52 -4.07
N VAL A 274 -21.07 8.76 -3.75
CA VAL A 274 -21.55 9.12 -2.40
C VAL A 274 -23.00 8.69 -2.25
N ARG A 275 -23.27 7.67 -1.43
CA ARG A 275 -24.56 6.93 -1.34
C ARG A 275 -25.79 7.81 -1.25
N HIS A 276 -25.78 8.84 -0.40
CA HIS A 276 -26.93 9.72 -0.20
C HIS A 276 -27.14 10.78 -1.29
N ARG A 277 -26.22 10.86 -2.29
CA ARG A 277 -26.29 11.84 -3.39
C ARG A 277 -26.64 11.21 -4.72
N ILE A 278 -26.64 9.87 -4.83
CA ILE A 278 -26.83 9.17 -6.09
C ILE A 278 -28.30 9.04 -6.44
N ARG A 279 -28.63 9.48 -7.66
CA ARG A 279 -29.95 9.29 -8.25
C ARG A 279 -29.98 8.00 -9.07
N LYS A 280 -31.08 7.27 -8.99
CA LYS A 280 -31.32 6.02 -9.72
C LYS A 280 -31.08 6.14 -11.24
N LYS A 281 -31.44 7.25 -11.86
CA LYS A 281 -31.23 7.53 -13.28
C LYS A 281 -29.75 7.56 -13.61
N PHE A 282 -28.95 8.33 -12.85
CA PHE A 282 -27.50 8.43 -13.02
C PHE A 282 -26.82 7.08 -12.87
N PHE A 283 -27.20 6.31 -11.84
CA PHE A 283 -26.65 4.97 -11.63
C PHE A 283 -26.89 4.03 -12.82
N LYS A 284 -28.14 4.05 -13.38
CA LYS A 284 -28.45 3.24 -14.57
C LYS A 284 -27.61 3.63 -15.78
N GLU A 285 -27.45 4.93 -16.05
CA GLU A 285 -26.64 5.44 -17.15
C GLU A 285 -25.15 5.04 -17.01
N LEU A 286 -24.61 5.10 -15.80
CA LEU A 286 -23.24 4.66 -15.51
C LEU A 286 -23.13 3.14 -15.70
N TRP A 287 -24.08 2.37 -15.20
CA TRP A 287 -24.12 0.92 -15.33
C TRP A 287 -24.17 0.47 -16.81
N GLU A 288 -25.00 1.11 -17.62
CA GLU A 288 -25.08 0.85 -19.06
C GLU A 288 -23.74 1.09 -19.76
N ARG A 289 -23.02 2.15 -19.40
CA ARG A 289 -21.68 2.41 -19.94
C ARG A 289 -20.66 1.33 -19.53
N ILE A 290 -20.71 0.87 -18.29
CA ILE A 290 -19.84 -0.23 -17.81
C ILE A 290 -20.13 -1.50 -18.61
N GLN A 291 -21.40 -1.85 -18.82
CA GLN A 291 -21.78 -3.01 -19.63
C GLN A 291 -21.27 -2.90 -21.07
N LEU A 292 -21.42 -1.73 -21.69
CA LEU A 292 -20.97 -1.48 -23.07
C LEU A 292 -19.46 -1.46 -23.23
N SER A 293 -18.70 -1.22 -22.16
CA SER A 293 -17.23 -1.21 -22.22
C SER A 293 -16.62 -2.60 -22.46
N ASN A 294 -17.32 -3.67 -22.18
CA ASN A 294 -16.85 -5.06 -22.19
C ASN A 294 -15.57 -5.32 -21.38
N SER A 295 -15.12 -4.35 -20.57
CA SER A 295 -13.89 -4.43 -19.76
C SER A 295 -14.17 -4.67 -18.28
N GLY A 296 -15.44 -4.54 -17.83
CA GLY A 296 -15.79 -4.54 -16.41
C GLY A 296 -15.36 -3.28 -15.68
N GLU A 297 -14.84 -2.28 -16.38
CA GLU A 297 -14.45 -0.98 -15.84
C GLU A 297 -15.26 0.17 -16.48
N PRO A 298 -15.45 1.28 -15.74
CA PRO A 298 -14.98 1.50 -14.38
C PRO A 298 -15.71 0.63 -13.35
N GLY A 299 -15.02 0.27 -12.26
CA GLY A 299 -15.63 -0.24 -11.05
C GLY A 299 -16.52 0.82 -10.38
N ILE A 300 -17.28 0.40 -9.37
CA ILE A 300 -18.13 1.30 -8.57
C ILE A 300 -17.68 1.19 -7.11
N TYR A 301 -17.30 2.32 -6.51
CA TYR A 301 -16.97 2.42 -5.10
C TYR A 301 -18.04 3.27 -4.38
N PHE A 302 -18.83 2.64 -3.52
CA PHE A 302 -19.82 3.34 -2.70
C PHE A 302 -19.19 3.84 -1.39
N THR A 303 -19.32 5.13 -1.14
CA THR A 303 -18.83 5.77 0.09
C THR A 303 -19.91 6.64 0.73
N ASN A 304 -19.76 6.91 2.02
CA ASN A 304 -20.59 7.89 2.74
C ASN A 304 -19.91 9.26 2.81
N ASP A 305 -18.59 9.31 2.59
CA ASP A 305 -17.78 10.52 2.61
C ASP A 305 -16.96 10.59 1.32
N LYS A 306 -16.95 11.75 0.65
CA LYS A 306 -16.25 11.97 -0.61
C LYS A 306 -14.74 11.89 -0.52
N ASP A 307 -14.17 12.12 0.68
CA ASP A 307 -12.72 12.15 0.90
C ASP A 307 -12.17 10.77 1.30
N TRP A 308 -13.02 9.85 1.75
CA TRP A 308 -12.62 8.48 2.03
C TRP A 308 -12.33 7.71 0.75
N GLY A 309 -11.30 6.91 0.82
CA GLY A 309 -10.94 5.99 -0.26
C GLY A 309 -10.82 4.56 0.21
N THR A 310 -10.04 3.79 -0.50
CA THR A 310 -9.89 2.36 -0.26
C THR A 310 -8.50 1.87 -0.64
N ASN A 311 -8.12 0.71 -0.13
CA ASN A 311 -6.96 -0.04 -0.59
C ASN A 311 -7.21 -0.63 -2.00
N PRO A 312 -6.17 -1.07 -2.73
CA PRO A 312 -6.33 -1.57 -4.10
C PRO A 312 -7.30 -2.74 -4.29
N CYS A 313 -7.55 -3.52 -3.23
CA CYS A 313 -8.48 -4.65 -3.26
C CYS A 313 -9.93 -4.25 -2.95
N CYS A 314 -10.20 -3.01 -2.57
CA CYS A 314 -11.51 -2.43 -2.27
C CYS A 314 -12.25 -2.95 -1.02
N GLU A 315 -11.62 -3.74 -0.18
CA GLU A 315 -12.26 -4.32 1.01
C GLU A 315 -12.18 -3.44 2.26
N ILE A 316 -11.28 -2.44 2.28
CA ILE A 316 -11.06 -1.59 3.46
C ILE A 316 -11.26 -0.12 3.09
N ALA A 317 -12.25 0.52 3.72
CA ALA A 317 -12.38 1.96 3.67
C ALA A 317 -11.26 2.64 4.46
N LEU A 318 -10.57 3.57 3.82
CA LEU A 318 -9.43 4.27 4.40
C LEU A 318 -9.66 5.78 4.37
N ARG A 319 -9.30 6.47 5.45
CA ARG A 319 -9.16 7.92 5.46
C ARG A 319 -7.97 8.35 4.62
N PRO A 320 -7.92 9.61 4.16
CA PRO A 320 -6.71 10.17 3.55
C PRO A 320 -5.47 9.93 4.42
N PHE A 321 -4.39 9.43 3.80
CA PHE A 321 -3.10 9.15 4.44
C PHE A 321 -3.14 8.08 5.53
N GLN A 322 -3.93 7.03 5.30
CA GLN A 322 -4.09 5.91 6.22
C GLN A 322 -3.58 4.62 5.59
N PHE A 323 -2.98 3.77 6.44
CA PHE A 323 -2.56 2.42 6.08
C PHE A 323 -3.56 1.39 6.57
N CYS A 324 -3.71 0.29 5.81
CA CYS A 324 -4.34 -0.92 6.31
C CYS A 324 -3.32 -1.74 7.12
N ASN A 325 -3.79 -2.37 8.19
CA ASN A 325 -3.00 -3.24 9.06
C ASN A 325 -3.77 -4.52 9.28
N LEU A 326 -3.29 -5.63 8.75
CA LEU A 326 -4.03 -6.89 8.64
C LEU A 326 -3.32 -8.01 9.37
N CYS A 327 -4.11 -8.88 10.01
CA CYS A 327 -3.74 -10.20 10.48
C CYS A 327 -4.79 -11.21 10.03
N GLU A 328 -4.38 -12.46 9.84
CA GLU A 328 -5.24 -13.55 9.37
C GLU A 328 -5.39 -14.62 10.43
N VAL A 329 -6.62 -15.09 10.65
CA VAL A 329 -6.95 -16.28 11.43
C VAL A 329 -7.29 -17.40 10.45
N ASN A 330 -6.55 -18.51 10.53
CA ASN A 330 -6.91 -19.72 9.79
C ASN A 330 -8.05 -20.42 10.51
N VAL A 331 -9.22 -20.49 9.86
CA VAL A 331 -10.41 -21.12 10.41
C VAL A 331 -10.75 -22.47 9.73
N SER A 332 -9.88 -22.95 8.86
CA SER A 332 -10.13 -24.20 8.13
C SER A 332 -10.07 -25.46 9.00
N ASP A 333 -9.44 -25.37 10.16
CA ASP A 333 -9.21 -26.45 11.11
C ASP A 333 -9.58 -26.07 12.55
N VAL A 334 -10.44 -25.07 12.74
CA VAL A 334 -10.99 -24.69 14.04
C VAL A 334 -11.85 -25.83 14.58
N GLU A 335 -11.68 -26.18 15.86
CA GLU A 335 -12.33 -27.31 16.52
C GLU A 335 -13.44 -26.88 17.47
N SER A 336 -13.39 -25.67 18.03
CA SER A 336 -14.33 -25.15 19.00
C SER A 336 -14.38 -23.63 19.04
N GLN A 337 -15.37 -23.07 19.76
CA GLN A 337 -15.45 -21.63 20.02
C GLN A 337 -14.19 -21.12 20.73
N GLU A 338 -13.71 -21.85 21.73
CA GLU A 338 -12.50 -21.44 22.45
C GLU A 338 -11.25 -21.43 21.57
N ASP A 339 -11.07 -22.43 20.68
CA ASP A 339 -9.96 -22.43 19.72
C ASP A 339 -10.05 -21.22 18.77
N LEU A 340 -11.25 -20.85 18.30
CA LEU A 340 -11.47 -19.63 17.52
C LEU A 340 -11.09 -18.38 18.33
N ASN A 341 -11.58 -18.28 19.56
CA ASN A 341 -11.35 -17.15 20.45
C ASN A 341 -9.86 -16.92 20.73
N GLU A 342 -9.12 -17.97 21.00
CA GLU A 342 -7.68 -17.91 21.24
C GLU A 342 -6.89 -17.48 19.98
N ARG A 343 -7.25 -17.99 18.81
CA ARG A 343 -6.65 -17.57 17.54
C ARG A 343 -6.93 -16.08 17.25
N VAL A 344 -8.15 -15.63 17.48
CA VAL A 344 -8.56 -14.23 17.31
C VAL A 344 -7.82 -13.32 18.29
N ARG A 345 -7.67 -13.73 19.54
CA ARG A 345 -6.88 -13.01 20.56
C ARG A 345 -5.44 -12.84 20.13
N ALA A 346 -4.78 -13.91 19.67
CA ALA A 346 -3.41 -13.88 19.19
C ALA A 346 -3.27 -12.97 17.94
N ALA A 347 -4.21 -13.03 17.01
CA ALA A 347 -4.20 -12.18 15.81
C ALA A 347 -4.38 -10.70 16.15
N SER A 348 -5.33 -10.37 17.04
CA SER A 348 -5.56 -8.99 17.49
C SER A 348 -4.35 -8.44 18.25
N PHE A 349 -3.74 -9.23 19.11
CA PHE A 349 -2.49 -8.89 19.79
C PHE A 349 -1.39 -8.51 18.78
N LEU A 350 -1.12 -9.38 17.80
CA LEU A 350 -0.09 -9.13 16.77
C LEU A 350 -0.43 -7.92 15.91
N GLY A 351 -1.69 -7.72 15.53
CA GLY A 351 -2.16 -6.55 14.80
C GLY A 351 -1.91 -5.25 15.57
N THR A 352 -2.12 -5.27 16.90
CA THR A 352 -1.87 -4.13 17.78
C THR A 352 -0.37 -3.79 17.84
N LEU A 353 0.51 -4.79 17.91
CA LEU A 353 1.96 -4.56 17.83
C LEU A 353 2.37 -3.94 16.49
N GLN A 354 1.76 -4.40 15.39
CA GLN A 354 2.02 -3.87 14.05
C GLN A 354 1.60 -2.39 13.93
N ALA A 355 0.46 -2.00 14.52
CA ALA A 355 -0.05 -0.64 14.51
C ALA A 355 0.92 0.39 15.15
N GLY A 356 1.79 -0.04 16.04
CA GLY A 356 2.79 0.81 16.68
C GLY A 356 4.03 1.16 15.82
N TYR A 357 4.09 0.74 14.56
CA TYR A 357 5.17 1.11 13.63
C TYR A 357 4.77 2.35 12.83
N THR A 358 4.89 3.54 13.41
CA THR A 358 4.33 4.80 12.91
C THR A 358 5.35 5.83 12.43
N GLN A 359 6.64 5.63 12.62
CA GLN A 359 7.68 6.59 12.23
C GLN A 359 8.02 6.47 10.74
N PHE A 360 7.43 7.35 9.93
CA PHE A 360 7.59 7.34 8.47
C PHE A 360 8.54 8.46 8.02
N HIS A 361 9.83 8.17 7.91
CA HIS A 361 10.87 9.19 7.66
C HIS A 361 10.77 9.91 6.32
N TYR A 362 10.21 9.27 5.28
CA TYR A 362 10.11 9.84 3.94
C TYR A 362 8.77 10.53 3.67
N LEU A 363 7.71 9.99 4.21
CA LEU A 363 6.35 10.45 3.96
C LEU A 363 6.06 11.77 4.70
N ARG A 364 5.10 12.56 4.18
CA ARG A 364 4.62 13.74 4.90
C ARG A 364 4.12 13.35 6.30
N SER A 365 4.32 14.23 7.28
CA SER A 365 3.94 14.00 8.68
C SER A 365 2.45 13.67 8.90
N VAL A 366 1.59 14.02 7.94
CA VAL A 366 0.17 13.66 7.97
C VAL A 366 -0.05 12.14 7.99
N TRP A 367 0.79 11.36 7.32
CA TRP A 367 0.71 9.90 7.36
C TRP A 367 0.91 9.36 8.76
N GLN A 368 1.94 9.86 9.48
CA GLN A 368 2.20 9.46 10.85
C GLN A 368 1.04 9.84 11.76
N ARG A 369 0.62 11.12 11.74
CA ARG A 369 -0.50 11.60 12.57
C ARG A 369 -1.78 10.82 12.36
N THR A 370 -2.13 10.51 11.09
CA THR A 370 -3.35 9.74 10.80
C THR A 370 -3.21 8.30 11.28
N THR A 371 -2.06 7.67 11.06
CA THR A 371 -1.82 6.27 11.50
C THR A 371 -1.84 6.16 13.02
N GLU A 372 -1.26 7.10 13.74
CA GLU A 372 -1.27 7.14 15.21
C GLU A 372 -2.68 7.37 15.77
N ARG A 373 -3.43 8.30 15.19
CA ARG A 373 -4.80 8.58 15.62
C ARG A 373 -5.77 7.43 15.39
N GLU A 374 -5.69 6.80 14.22
CA GLU A 374 -6.65 5.77 13.82
C GLU A 374 -6.22 4.36 14.25
N ALA A 375 -4.92 4.09 14.32
CA ALA A 375 -4.31 2.83 14.76
C ALA A 375 -5.05 1.57 14.29
N LEU A 376 -5.37 1.49 13.01
CA LEU A 376 -6.21 0.42 12.45
C LEU A 376 -5.63 -0.96 12.73
N VAL A 377 -6.50 -1.87 13.13
CA VAL A 377 -6.22 -3.30 13.23
C VAL A 377 -7.34 -4.05 12.54
N GLY A 378 -6.98 -4.88 11.57
CA GLY A 378 -7.87 -5.81 10.88
C GLY A 378 -7.53 -7.24 11.27
N VAL A 379 -8.51 -7.95 11.80
CA VAL A 379 -8.45 -9.40 12.06
C VAL A 379 -9.40 -10.06 11.10
N SER A 380 -8.86 -10.73 10.09
CA SER A 380 -9.66 -11.41 9.07
C SER A 380 -9.56 -12.93 9.19
N MET A 381 -10.42 -13.65 8.48
CA MET A 381 -10.48 -15.10 8.51
C MET A 381 -10.18 -15.67 7.12
N THR A 382 -9.33 -16.70 7.07
CA THR A 382 -9.08 -17.51 5.88
C THR A 382 -9.54 -18.94 6.13
N GLY A 383 -10.07 -19.59 5.07
CA GLY A 383 -10.58 -20.96 5.19
C GLY A 383 -12.07 -21.07 5.59
N VAL A 384 -12.83 -19.97 5.53
CA VAL A 384 -14.28 -19.94 5.83
C VAL A 384 -15.07 -20.98 5.01
N GLY A 385 -14.66 -21.22 3.77
CA GLY A 385 -15.28 -22.24 2.91
C GLY A 385 -15.16 -23.69 3.41
N SER A 386 -14.37 -23.96 4.47
CA SER A 386 -14.36 -25.26 5.14
C SER A 386 -15.66 -25.58 5.90
N GLY A 387 -16.47 -24.56 6.18
CA GLY A 387 -17.70 -24.67 6.98
C GLY A 387 -17.50 -24.74 8.51
N LYS A 388 -16.25 -24.78 8.97
CA LYS A 388 -15.93 -24.99 10.40
C LYS A 388 -16.38 -23.86 11.34
N VAL A 389 -16.59 -22.67 10.82
CA VAL A 389 -17.01 -21.50 11.61
C VAL A 389 -18.51 -21.19 11.52
N GLN A 390 -19.28 -21.93 10.72
CA GLN A 390 -20.68 -21.61 10.45
C GLN A 390 -21.57 -21.70 11.70
N ASP A 391 -21.24 -22.60 12.61
CA ASP A 391 -21.99 -22.83 13.85
C ASP A 391 -21.35 -22.16 15.08
N LEU A 392 -20.31 -21.35 14.88
CA LEU A 392 -19.62 -20.64 15.95
C LEU A 392 -20.12 -19.19 16.09
N ASP A 393 -19.98 -18.65 17.29
CA ASP A 393 -20.34 -17.27 17.60
C ASP A 393 -19.24 -16.30 17.12
N LEU A 394 -19.47 -15.73 15.95
CA LEU A 394 -18.53 -14.75 15.35
C LEU A 394 -18.62 -13.37 16.02
N GLU A 395 -19.75 -13.05 16.68
CA GLU A 395 -19.90 -11.80 17.41
C GLU A 395 -19.05 -11.83 18.69
N GLU A 396 -19.09 -12.95 19.43
CA GLU A 396 -18.18 -13.17 20.56
C GLU A 396 -16.71 -13.04 20.14
N ALA A 397 -16.32 -13.69 19.05
CA ALA A 397 -14.95 -13.62 18.54
C ALA A 397 -14.55 -12.18 18.16
N ALA A 398 -15.44 -11.40 17.56
CA ALA A 398 -15.21 -9.98 17.23
C ALA A 398 -15.04 -9.12 18.49
N GLN A 399 -15.84 -9.35 19.53
CA GLN A 399 -15.71 -8.66 20.82
C GLN A 399 -14.36 -8.94 21.46
N ILE A 400 -13.91 -10.19 21.45
CA ILE A 400 -12.59 -10.60 21.95
C ILE A 400 -11.47 -9.87 21.21
N ALA A 401 -11.57 -9.73 19.88
CA ALA A 401 -10.58 -8.97 19.10
C ALA A 401 -10.48 -7.51 19.57
N VAL A 402 -11.62 -6.86 19.82
CA VAL A 402 -11.69 -5.48 20.30
C VAL A 402 -11.14 -5.35 21.72
N GLU A 403 -11.50 -6.26 22.61
CA GLU A 403 -11.03 -6.25 24.01
C GLU A 403 -9.52 -6.45 24.11
N GLU A 404 -8.97 -7.40 23.35
CA GLU A 404 -7.52 -7.64 23.32
C GLU A 404 -6.77 -6.43 22.75
N ASN A 405 -7.28 -5.81 21.68
CA ASN A 405 -6.70 -4.58 21.14
C ASN A 405 -6.69 -3.47 22.19
N LYS A 406 -7.80 -3.24 22.90
CA LYS A 406 -7.89 -2.23 23.97
C LYS A 406 -6.91 -2.51 25.12
N LYS A 407 -6.80 -3.77 25.53
CA LYS A 407 -5.90 -4.19 26.62
C LYS A 407 -4.45 -3.91 26.26
N VAL A 408 -4.02 -4.35 25.08
CA VAL A 408 -2.63 -4.21 24.62
C VAL A 408 -2.27 -2.76 24.34
N SER A 409 -3.17 -1.99 23.72
CA SER A 409 -2.92 -0.57 23.43
C SER A 409 -2.74 0.28 24.69
N ARG A 410 -3.58 0.08 25.72
CA ARG A 410 -3.44 0.80 27.00
C ARG A 410 -2.11 0.53 27.69
N THR A 411 -1.60 -0.68 27.61
CA THR A 411 -0.31 -1.05 28.23
C THR A 411 0.89 -0.34 27.58
N HIS A 412 0.77 0.09 26.30
CA HIS A 412 1.89 0.59 25.54
C HIS A 412 1.84 2.06 25.14
N TRP A 413 0.65 2.66 25.02
CA TRP A 413 0.49 4.01 24.48
C TRP A 413 0.19 5.06 25.55
N ASP A 414 -0.23 4.67 26.74
CA ASP A 414 -0.45 5.58 27.87
C ASP A 414 0.80 6.21 28.49
N PRO A 415 2.02 5.66 28.38
CA PRO A 415 3.20 6.34 28.90
C PRO A 415 3.72 7.50 28.04
N ILE A 416 3.22 7.68 26.81
CA ILE A 416 3.74 8.65 25.83
C ILE A 416 2.78 9.83 25.61
N SER A 417 1.50 9.67 25.90
CA SER A 417 0.51 10.73 25.81
C SER A 417 0.16 11.28 27.20
N GLY A 418 0.97 12.18 27.69
CA GLY A 418 0.58 13.10 28.79
C GLY A 418 -0.48 14.10 28.29
N THR A 419 -1.61 13.62 27.73
CA THR A 419 -2.77 14.46 27.43
C THR A 419 -4.03 13.71 27.85
N SER A 420 -4.50 14.18 29.00
CA SER A 420 -5.84 14.13 29.58
C SER A 420 -6.98 13.60 28.73
N ASP A 421 -7.77 12.73 29.39
CA ASP A 421 -9.20 12.52 29.23
C ASP A 421 -9.94 13.64 28.50
N ASN A 422 -10.51 13.29 27.36
CA ASN A 422 -11.76 13.85 26.87
C ASN A 422 -12.08 13.22 25.50
N TYR A 423 -12.80 12.11 25.54
CA TYR A 423 -13.84 11.72 24.54
C TYR A 423 -14.79 10.70 25.19
#